data_e501d0dd5e15ec4052207f787605ed10
#
_entry.id   e501d0dd5e15ec4052207f787605ed10
#
_cell.length_a   1.000
_cell.length_b   1.000
_cell.length_c   1.000
_cell.angle_alpha   90.00
_cell.angle_beta   90.00
_cell.angle_gamma   90.00
#
_symmetry.space_group_name_H-M   'P 1'
#
loop_
_entity.id
_entity.type
_entity.pdbx_description
1 polymer ?
#
loop_
_entity_poly.entity_id
_entity_poly.type
_entity_poly.pdbx_seq_one_letter_code
_entity_poly.pdbx_strand_id
1 'polypeptide(L)'
;MLTIYAPYNNKKSKAWEVFNGIEHSWPEQVKILDNGVTAEPLANSMYWGFVNNNMQMIKQLEKRKHPFWFTDTPYFGRFDNNNLKPDNHYWRISKNKIHASYIKGCKADRFEKFGLKIKAPNFQGSYVLVCPSSAGINDYLDRPNWTE
;
A
#
# COMPACT_ATOMS: atom_id res chain seq x y z
N MET A 1 8.82 17.43 7.89
CA MET A 1 8.18 17.54 6.55
C MET A 1 8.05 16.16 5.92
N LEU A 2 6.88 15.82 5.38
CA LEU A 2 6.63 14.60 4.59
C LEU A 2 6.65 14.95 3.09
N THR A 3 7.37 14.16 2.28
CA THR A 3 7.32 14.29 0.81
C THR A 3 6.52 13.15 0.21
N ILE A 4 5.46 13.44 -0.51
CA ILE A 4 4.61 12.44 -1.19
C ILE A 4 4.96 12.43 -2.68
N TYR A 5 5.27 11.25 -3.21
CA TYR A 5 5.50 11.05 -4.64
C TYR A 5 4.21 10.53 -5.29
N ALA A 6 3.48 11.44 -5.93
CA ALA A 6 2.25 11.10 -6.62
C ALA A 6 2.54 10.30 -7.91
N PRO A 7 1.85 9.18 -8.15
CA PRO A 7 2.16 8.29 -9.28
C PRO A 7 1.77 8.88 -10.64
N TYR A 8 0.84 9.83 -10.64
CA TYR A 8 0.27 10.40 -11.86
C TYR A 8 -0.10 11.85 -11.67
N ASN A 9 0.01 12.64 -12.70
CA ASN A 9 -0.50 14.01 -12.76
C ASN A 9 -2.04 14.10 -12.80
N ASN A 10 -2.71 12.97 -12.65
CA ASN A 10 -4.17 12.89 -12.64
C ASN A 10 -4.72 13.11 -11.24
N LYS A 11 -5.05 14.35 -10.91
CA LYS A 11 -5.65 14.76 -9.63
C LYS A 11 -7.00 14.10 -9.31
N LYS A 12 -7.63 13.44 -10.26
CA LYS A 12 -8.86 12.67 -10.05
C LYS A 12 -8.59 11.20 -9.73
N SER A 13 -7.33 10.77 -9.64
CA SER A 13 -7.01 9.39 -9.29
C SER A 13 -7.23 9.12 -7.81
N LYS A 14 -7.50 7.87 -7.46
CA LYS A 14 -7.64 7.41 -6.06
C LYS A 14 -6.43 7.74 -5.19
N ALA A 15 -5.24 7.74 -5.76
CA ALA A 15 -4.02 8.11 -5.06
C ALA A 15 -4.09 9.55 -4.56
N TRP A 16 -4.60 10.46 -5.38
CA TRP A 16 -4.74 11.86 -5.01
C TRP A 16 -5.76 12.10 -3.90
N GLU A 17 -6.86 11.35 -3.87
CA GLU A 17 -7.81 11.43 -2.74
C GLU A 17 -7.13 11.10 -1.41
N VAL A 18 -6.31 10.04 -1.40
CA VAL A 18 -5.55 9.65 -0.22
C VAL A 18 -4.52 10.71 0.15
N PHE A 19 -3.78 11.22 -0.82
CA PHE A 19 -2.74 12.22 -0.58
C PHE A 19 -3.31 13.55 -0.09
N ASN A 20 -4.43 13.99 -0.63
CA ASN A 20 -5.15 15.16 -0.15
C ASN A 20 -5.61 14.95 1.31
N GLY A 21 -6.17 13.79 1.63
CA GLY A 21 -6.54 13.44 3.00
C GLY A 21 -5.35 13.46 3.97
N ILE A 22 -4.20 12.96 3.53
CA ILE A 22 -2.97 12.99 4.32
C ILE A 22 -2.46 14.43 4.47
N GLU A 23 -2.42 15.22 3.41
CA GLU A 23 -2.00 16.61 3.45
C GLU A 23 -2.78 17.43 4.49
N HIS A 24 -4.09 17.21 4.58
CA HIS A 24 -4.96 17.89 5.55
C HIS A 24 -4.82 17.39 6.99
N SER A 25 -4.44 16.12 7.18
CA SER A 25 -4.42 15.49 8.50
C SER A 25 -3.02 15.25 9.08
N TRP A 26 -1.98 15.41 8.27
CA TRP A 26 -0.61 15.19 8.73
C TRP A 26 -0.15 16.33 9.65
N PRO A 27 0.47 16.03 10.80
CA PRO A 27 0.82 17.06 11.77
C PRO A 27 1.94 18.00 11.35
N GLU A 28 2.67 17.65 10.30
CA GLU A 28 3.78 18.43 9.76
C GLU A 28 3.49 18.91 8.33
N GLN A 29 4.33 19.79 7.82
CA GLN A 29 4.25 20.20 6.42
C GLN A 29 4.35 19.02 5.47
N VAL A 30 3.44 18.95 4.49
CA VAL A 30 3.43 17.98 3.41
C VAL A 30 3.78 18.66 2.10
N LYS A 31 4.60 18.01 1.29
CA LYS A 31 4.90 18.41 -0.08
C LYS A 31 4.55 17.29 -1.02
N ILE A 32 3.61 17.50 -1.93
CA ILE A 32 3.25 16.54 -2.97
C ILE A 32 4.06 16.87 -4.23
N LEU A 33 4.79 15.90 -4.72
CA LEU A 33 5.57 16.00 -5.95
C LEU A 33 5.00 15.02 -6.97
N ASP A 34 4.93 15.46 -8.22
CA ASP A 34 4.78 14.53 -9.31
C ASP A 34 5.93 13.53 -9.25
N ASN A 35 5.63 12.26 -9.47
CA ASN A 35 6.63 11.22 -9.46
C ASN A 35 7.56 11.38 -10.69
N GLY A 36 8.36 12.40 -10.65
CA GLY A 36 9.43 12.59 -11.62
C GLY A 36 10.37 11.40 -11.55
N VAL A 37 10.52 10.74 -12.65
CA VAL A 37 11.33 9.54 -12.88
C VAL A 37 12.80 9.70 -12.40
N THR A 38 13.22 10.92 -12.10
CA THR A 38 14.60 11.31 -11.81
C THR A 38 14.83 11.80 -10.39
N ALA A 39 13.80 11.84 -9.54
CA ALA A 39 13.96 12.35 -8.18
C ALA A 39 14.75 11.35 -7.32
N GLU A 40 15.79 11.83 -6.65
CA GLU A 40 16.47 11.09 -5.59
C GLU A 40 15.48 10.78 -4.46
N PRO A 41 15.45 9.54 -3.94
CA PRO A 41 14.55 9.20 -2.85
C PRO A 41 14.97 9.96 -1.58
N LEU A 42 14.05 10.76 -1.06
CA LEU A 42 14.24 11.51 0.16
C LEU A 42 13.81 10.70 1.38
N ALA A 43 14.53 10.82 2.48
CA ALA A 43 14.07 10.30 3.76
C ALA A 43 12.71 10.94 4.13
N ASN A 44 11.87 10.18 4.84
CA ASN A 44 10.51 10.57 5.22
C ASN A 44 9.62 10.88 4.01
N SER A 45 9.66 10.01 3.02
CA SER A 45 8.85 10.10 1.79
C SER A 45 7.76 9.03 1.77
N MET A 46 6.69 9.29 1.01
CA MET A 46 5.56 8.40 0.84
C MET A 46 5.36 8.03 -0.63
N TYR A 47 5.10 6.76 -0.87
CA TYR A 47 4.93 6.16 -2.19
C TYR A 47 3.61 5.42 -2.32
N TRP A 48 2.98 5.50 -3.48
CA TRP A 48 1.79 4.74 -3.84
C TRP A 48 2.16 3.50 -4.64
N GLY A 49 1.97 2.32 -4.06
CA GLY A 49 2.21 1.07 -4.76
C GLY A 49 3.59 0.95 -5.42
N PHE A 50 3.73 -0.04 -6.28
CA PHE A 50 4.92 -0.23 -7.11
C PHE A 50 4.75 0.35 -8.52
N VAL A 51 4.20 1.54 -8.62
CA VAL A 51 4.04 2.23 -9.90
C VAL A 51 5.27 3.05 -10.23
N ASN A 52 5.56 3.20 -11.52
CA ASN A 52 6.72 3.93 -12.02
C ASN A 52 8.03 3.45 -11.34
N ASN A 53 8.84 4.34 -10.82
CA ASN A 53 10.12 4.04 -10.16
C ASN A 53 10.00 3.81 -8.65
N ASN A 54 8.79 3.73 -8.11
CA ASN A 54 8.58 3.62 -6.66
C ASN A 54 9.31 2.42 -6.05
N MET A 55 9.32 1.29 -6.73
CA MET A 55 10.01 0.09 -6.26
C MET A 55 11.51 0.33 -6.08
N GLN A 56 12.16 0.92 -7.08
CA GLN A 56 13.60 1.22 -7.04
C GLN A 56 13.92 2.24 -5.94
N MET A 57 13.07 3.26 -5.78
CA MET A 57 13.23 4.27 -4.74
C MET A 57 13.08 3.65 -3.35
N ILE A 58 12.11 2.77 -3.14
CA ILE A 58 11.90 2.06 -1.88
C ILE A 58 13.09 1.14 -1.56
N LYS A 59 13.58 0.35 -2.53
CA LYS A 59 14.79 -0.48 -2.36
C LYS A 59 16.01 0.36 -1.95
N GLN A 60 16.18 1.54 -2.54
CA GLN A 60 17.27 2.46 -2.16
C GLN A 60 17.12 2.99 -0.72
N LEU A 61 15.91 3.37 -0.31
CA LEU A 61 15.64 3.83 1.04
C LEU A 61 15.86 2.75 2.09
N GLU A 62 15.43 1.52 1.80
CA GLU A 62 15.70 0.36 2.66
C GLU A 62 17.22 0.11 2.80
N LYS A 63 17.96 0.11 1.69
CA LYS A 63 19.43 -0.03 1.71
C LYS A 63 20.12 1.05 2.52
N ARG A 64 19.62 2.29 2.44
CA ARG A 64 20.15 3.45 3.19
C ARG A 64 19.61 3.52 4.62
N LYS A 65 18.68 2.64 5.02
CA LYS A 65 17.96 2.67 6.31
C LYS A 65 17.23 4.00 6.55
N HIS A 66 16.78 4.64 5.49
CA HIS A 66 16.01 5.87 5.56
C HIS A 66 14.52 5.56 5.77
N PRO A 67 13.81 6.33 6.61
CA PRO A 67 12.39 6.12 6.82
C PRO A 67 11.59 6.47 5.58
N PHE A 68 10.58 5.63 5.29
CA PHE A 68 9.61 5.86 4.22
C PHE A 68 8.23 5.36 4.62
N TRP A 69 7.24 5.79 3.87
CA TRP A 69 5.86 5.35 3.98
C TRP A 69 5.43 4.71 2.67
N PHE A 70 4.72 3.60 2.78
CA PHE A 70 4.16 2.91 1.63
C PHE A 70 2.64 2.87 1.77
N THR A 71 1.92 3.31 0.75
CA THR A 71 0.47 3.26 0.71
C THR A 71 0.00 2.46 -0.49
N ASP A 72 -1.03 1.66 -0.29
CA ASP A 72 -1.58 0.77 -1.30
C ASP A 72 -3.04 0.44 -0.96
N THR A 73 -3.67 -0.31 -1.83
CA THR A 73 -5.03 -0.82 -1.63
C THR A 73 -5.12 -1.64 -0.35
N PRO A 74 -6.23 -1.58 0.37
CA PRO A 74 -6.42 -2.34 1.61
C PRO A 74 -6.62 -3.83 1.30
N TYR A 75 -6.42 -4.67 2.30
CA TYR A 75 -6.75 -6.09 2.21
C TYR A 75 -8.28 -6.31 2.15
N PHE A 76 -9.05 -5.45 2.81
CA PHE A 76 -10.52 -5.46 2.86
C PHE A 76 -11.05 -4.05 2.64
N GLY A 77 -12.26 -3.95 2.08
CA GLY A 77 -12.89 -2.64 1.83
C GLY A 77 -12.22 -1.87 0.71
N ARG A 78 -11.81 -2.58 -0.33
CA ARG A 78 -11.29 -1.94 -1.54
C ARG A 78 -12.37 -1.04 -2.13
N PHE A 79 -11.97 0.15 -2.53
CA PHE A 79 -12.81 1.04 -3.31
C PHE A 79 -13.30 0.31 -4.58
N ASP A 80 -14.62 0.15 -4.67
CA ASP A 80 -15.27 -0.23 -5.91
C ASP A 80 -15.96 1.00 -6.47
N ASN A 81 -15.70 1.31 -7.74
CA ASN A 81 -16.30 2.46 -8.43
C ASN A 81 -17.83 2.44 -8.41
N ASN A 82 -18.42 1.27 -8.18
CA ASN A 82 -19.86 1.07 -8.11
C ASN A 82 -20.45 1.23 -6.70
N ASN A 83 -19.64 1.38 -5.68
CA ASN A 83 -20.05 1.39 -4.27
C ASN A 83 -19.36 2.52 -3.49
N LEU A 84 -19.71 3.75 -3.84
CA LEU A 84 -19.13 4.99 -3.32
C LEU A 84 -19.62 5.37 -1.91
N LYS A 85 -19.79 4.41 -1.00
CA LYS A 85 -20.06 4.79 0.40
C LYS A 85 -18.74 5.18 1.06
N PRO A 86 -18.53 6.47 1.40
CA PRO A 86 -17.27 6.96 1.96
C PRO A 86 -16.82 6.19 3.19
N ASP A 87 -17.76 5.72 4.00
CA ASP A 87 -17.51 5.02 5.26
C ASP A 87 -16.87 3.63 5.12
N ASN A 88 -16.77 3.12 3.90
CA ASN A 88 -16.23 1.78 3.63
C ASN A 88 -14.89 1.82 2.89
N HIS A 89 -14.33 3.01 2.70
CA HIS A 89 -13.05 3.17 2.00
C HIS A 89 -11.91 3.20 3.00
N TYR A 90 -11.05 2.21 2.90
CA TYR A 90 -9.84 2.12 3.71
C TYR A 90 -8.63 2.08 2.80
N TRP A 91 -7.52 2.58 3.30
CA TRP A 91 -6.24 2.52 2.63
C TRP A 91 -5.22 1.90 3.57
N ARG A 92 -4.28 1.19 3.00
CA ARG A 92 -3.19 0.61 3.75
C ARG A 92 -2.02 1.57 3.72
N ILE A 93 -1.57 1.98 4.89
CA ILE A 93 -0.37 2.78 5.05
C ILE A 93 0.56 2.02 5.99
N SER A 94 1.80 1.84 5.58
CA SER A 94 2.83 1.16 6.38
C SER A 94 4.11 2.00 6.41
N LYS A 95 4.84 1.92 7.51
CA LYS A 95 6.11 2.62 7.69
C LYS A 95 7.26 1.63 7.56
N ASN A 96 8.24 1.96 6.74
CA ASN A 96 9.47 1.18 6.52
C ASN A 96 9.23 -0.26 6.03
N LYS A 97 8.07 -0.55 5.46
CA LYS A 97 7.68 -1.87 4.93
C LYS A 97 6.60 -1.71 3.88
N ILE A 98 6.57 -2.62 2.94
CA ILE A 98 5.50 -2.68 1.93
C ILE A 98 4.24 -3.40 2.41
N HIS A 99 4.36 -4.22 3.44
CA HIS A 99 3.24 -4.88 4.10
C HIS A 99 3.11 -4.42 5.55
N ALA A 100 1.87 -4.30 6.02
CA ALA A 100 1.63 -4.05 7.42
C ALA A 100 2.19 -5.22 8.26
N SER A 101 2.99 -4.89 9.25
CA SER A 101 3.40 -5.86 10.26
C SER A 101 2.24 -6.15 11.21
N TYR A 102 2.27 -7.32 11.83
CA TYR A 102 1.37 -7.61 12.95
C TYR A 102 1.51 -6.51 14.02
N ILE A 103 0.40 -5.91 14.38
CA ILE A 103 0.32 -4.92 15.45
C ILE A 103 -0.42 -5.58 16.61
N LYS A 104 0.30 -5.86 17.70
CA LYS A 104 -0.30 -6.41 18.92
C LYS A 104 -1.36 -5.43 19.46
N GLY A 105 -2.54 -5.96 19.78
CA GLY A 105 -3.64 -5.15 20.32
C GLY A 105 -4.44 -4.35 19.27
N CYS A 106 -4.24 -4.62 17.98
CA CYS A 106 -5.10 -4.07 16.94
C CYS A 106 -6.55 -4.54 17.16
N LYS A 107 -7.49 -3.61 17.14
CA LYS A 107 -8.93 -3.94 17.24
C LYS A 107 -9.42 -4.65 16.00
N ALA A 108 -10.37 -5.56 16.16
CA ALA A 108 -11.01 -6.29 15.08
C ALA A 108 -12.16 -5.51 14.40
N ASP A 109 -12.30 -4.23 14.70
CA ASP A 109 -13.41 -3.37 14.30
C ASP A 109 -13.73 -3.41 12.80
N ARG A 110 -12.69 -3.41 11.94
CA ARG A 110 -12.87 -3.54 10.49
C ARG A 110 -13.30 -4.93 10.08
N PHE A 111 -12.76 -5.96 10.71
CA PHE A 111 -13.15 -7.34 10.47
C PHE A 111 -14.63 -7.55 10.77
N GLU A 112 -15.08 -7.03 11.91
CA GLU A 112 -16.48 -7.06 12.36
C GLU A 112 -17.38 -6.23 11.43
N LYS A 113 -16.95 -5.02 11.08
CA LYS A 113 -17.69 -4.12 10.16
C LYS A 113 -17.96 -4.75 8.80
N PHE A 114 -17.02 -5.53 8.26
CA PHE A 114 -17.20 -6.23 6.99
C PHE A 114 -17.90 -7.59 7.14
N GLY A 115 -18.32 -7.97 8.33
CA GLY A 115 -19.02 -9.24 8.56
C GLY A 115 -18.18 -10.47 8.18
N LEU A 116 -16.87 -10.36 8.24
CA LEU A 116 -15.95 -11.43 7.86
C LEU A 116 -16.02 -12.56 8.91
N LYS A 117 -15.99 -13.80 8.45
CA LYS A 117 -15.99 -14.97 9.31
C LYS A 117 -14.80 -15.85 9.00
N ILE A 118 -14.05 -16.22 10.03
CA ILE A 118 -13.01 -17.25 9.91
C ILE A 118 -13.69 -18.60 10.00
N LYS A 119 -13.60 -19.39 8.94
CA LYS A 119 -14.08 -20.78 8.95
C LYS A 119 -13.00 -21.67 9.57
N ALA A 120 -13.44 -22.71 10.26
CA ALA A 120 -12.52 -23.76 10.69
C ALA A 120 -11.80 -24.37 9.47
N PRO A 121 -10.52 -24.73 9.58
CA PRO A 121 -9.80 -25.37 8.50
C PRO A 121 -10.44 -26.70 8.14
N ASN A 122 -10.60 -26.93 6.84
CA ASN A 122 -11.05 -28.24 6.33
C ASN A 122 -9.83 -29.06 5.91
N PHE A 123 -9.46 -30.03 6.73
CA PHE A 123 -8.33 -30.93 6.45
C PHE A 123 -8.66 -32.07 5.49
N GLN A 124 -9.92 -32.19 5.05
CA GLN A 124 -10.37 -33.20 4.10
C GLN A 124 -10.58 -32.63 2.68
N GLY A 125 -10.00 -31.48 2.41
CA GLY A 125 -10.05 -30.85 1.10
C GLY A 125 -9.37 -31.73 0.04
N SER A 126 -10.01 -31.84 -1.14
CA SER A 126 -9.52 -32.62 -2.28
C SER A 126 -8.68 -31.82 -3.25
N TYR A 127 -8.34 -30.59 -2.94
CA TYR A 127 -7.55 -29.69 -3.82
C TYR A 127 -6.51 -28.89 -3.03
N VAL A 128 -5.48 -28.46 -3.74
CA VAL A 128 -4.48 -27.54 -3.24
C VAL A 128 -4.72 -26.18 -3.90
N LEU A 129 -4.92 -25.14 -3.08
CA LEU A 129 -4.99 -23.77 -3.57
C LEU A 129 -3.60 -23.15 -3.56
N VAL A 130 -3.10 -22.78 -4.73
CA VAL A 130 -1.85 -22.04 -4.88
C VAL A 130 -2.17 -20.56 -5.14
N CYS A 131 -1.70 -19.69 -4.26
CA CYS A 131 -1.89 -18.24 -4.37
C CYS A 131 -0.51 -17.57 -4.60
N PRO A 132 -0.07 -17.46 -5.85
CA PRO A 132 1.22 -16.82 -6.14
C PRO A 132 1.18 -15.34 -5.82
N SER A 133 2.32 -14.79 -5.46
CA SER A 133 2.51 -13.34 -5.35
C SER A 133 2.36 -12.68 -6.73
N SER A 134 1.99 -11.40 -6.75
CA SER A 134 2.01 -10.63 -8.00
C SER A 134 3.43 -10.44 -8.53
N ALA A 135 3.57 -10.23 -9.84
CA ALA A 135 4.86 -9.97 -10.46
C ALA A 135 5.62 -8.83 -9.75
N GLY A 136 4.95 -7.71 -9.45
CA GLY A 136 5.59 -6.60 -8.73
C GLY A 136 6.14 -6.97 -7.34
N ILE A 137 5.50 -7.88 -6.62
CA ILE A 137 6.02 -8.38 -5.34
C ILE A 137 7.21 -9.31 -5.57
N ASN A 138 7.16 -10.17 -6.59
CA ASN A 138 8.28 -11.05 -6.91
C ASN A 138 9.51 -10.25 -7.33
N ASP A 139 9.34 -9.24 -8.18
CA ASP A 139 10.41 -8.33 -8.60
C ASP A 139 11.00 -7.55 -7.41
N TYR A 140 10.16 -7.13 -6.48
CA TYR A 140 10.63 -6.46 -5.26
C TYR A 140 11.48 -7.39 -4.39
N LEU A 141 11.09 -8.67 -4.28
CA LEU A 141 11.76 -9.67 -3.46
C LEU A 141 12.87 -10.42 -4.21
N ASP A 142 13.19 -10.02 -5.45
CA ASP A 142 14.14 -10.68 -6.35
C ASP A 142 13.84 -12.19 -6.51
N ARG A 143 12.55 -12.53 -6.68
CA ARG A 143 12.04 -13.89 -6.89
C ARG A 143 11.58 -14.11 -8.32
N PRO A 144 11.69 -15.34 -8.85
CA PRO A 144 11.15 -15.64 -10.17
C PRO A 144 9.62 -15.45 -10.20
N ASN A 145 9.10 -15.06 -11.35
CA ASN A 145 7.66 -15.04 -11.59
C ASN A 145 7.12 -16.45 -11.81
N TRP A 146 5.90 -16.71 -11.39
CA TRP A 146 5.26 -18.03 -11.52
C TRP A 146 4.83 -18.38 -12.95
N THR A 147 4.98 -17.45 -13.87
CA THR A 147 4.58 -17.58 -15.29
C THR A 147 5.75 -17.92 -16.20
N GLU A 148 6.94 -18.12 -15.66
CA GLU A 148 8.15 -18.50 -16.42
C GLU A 148 8.47 -19.98 -16.29
#